data_e117f91307d0de105a6bd97eb02aeb7e
#
_entry.id   e117f91307d0de105a6bd97eb02aeb7e
#
_cell.length_a   1.000
_cell.length_b   1.000
_cell.length_c   1.000
_cell.angle_alpha   90.00
_cell.angle_beta   90.00
_cell.angle_gamma   90.00
#
_symmetry.space_group_name_H-M   'P 1'
#
loop_
_entity.id
_entity.type
_entity.pdbx_description
1 polymer ?
#
loop_
_entity_poly.entity_id
_entity_poly.type
_entity_poly.pdbx_seq_one_letter_code
_entity_poly.pdbx_strand_id
1 'polypeptide(L)'
;YGELILPENEPGSSIMPGKVNPTQCEAVTMVCAKVIGNHTGITVAGSHGHFELNVFKPLIAHNILQSIDLIADSVKNFSLFCVNGIKADKLKIKEHLENSLMLVTALAPKIGYDNAAKIAKTALKNRTKLKYETLKSGLIDEKEYDKIVNPLQMTKPN
;
A
#
# COMPACT_ATOMS: atom_id res chain seq x y z
N TYR A 1 -2.79 -0.81 -6.80
CA TYR A 1 -3.61 -2.03 -6.99
C TYR A 1 -5.12 -1.73 -7.07
N GLY A 2 -5.55 -0.48 -6.79
CA GLY A 2 -6.95 -0.09 -6.83
C GLY A 2 -7.78 -0.64 -5.66
N GLU A 3 -7.15 -1.01 -4.58
CA GLU A 3 -7.80 -1.58 -3.39
C GLU A 3 -8.35 -0.52 -2.42
N LEU A 4 -7.89 0.74 -2.57
CA LEU A 4 -8.33 1.87 -1.76
C LEU A 4 -9.04 2.90 -2.64
N ILE A 5 -10.09 3.47 -2.09
CA ILE A 5 -10.81 4.62 -2.64
C ILE A 5 -10.43 5.80 -1.77
N LEU A 6 -9.73 6.77 -2.36
CA LEU A 6 -9.37 8.03 -1.69
C LEU A 6 -10.52 9.04 -1.81
N PRO A 7 -10.69 9.94 -0.84
CA PRO A 7 -11.65 11.03 -0.96
C PRO A 7 -11.26 11.99 -2.08
N GLU A 8 -12.26 12.46 -2.81
CA GLU A 8 -12.11 13.50 -3.81
C GLU A 8 -12.17 14.86 -3.13
N ASN A 9 -11.07 15.63 -3.15
CA ASN A 9 -11.01 16.95 -2.53
C ASN A 9 -11.18 18.07 -3.55
N GLU A 10 -10.79 17.81 -4.82
CA GLU A 10 -10.79 18.80 -5.88
C GLU A 10 -10.81 18.15 -7.27
N PRO A 11 -11.24 18.86 -8.32
CA PRO A 11 -11.15 18.37 -9.69
C PRO A 11 -9.71 18.07 -10.07
N GLY A 12 -9.43 16.87 -10.58
CA GLY A 12 -8.07 16.45 -10.92
C GLY A 12 -7.49 17.15 -12.16
N SER A 13 -8.36 17.64 -13.07
CA SER A 13 -7.97 18.35 -14.30
C SER A 13 -9.18 19.00 -14.95
N SER A 14 -9.00 20.20 -15.51
CA SER A 14 -10.01 20.85 -16.36
C SER A 14 -10.12 20.22 -17.76
N ILE A 15 -9.12 19.46 -18.17
CA ILE A 15 -9.03 18.84 -19.51
C ILE A 15 -9.62 17.42 -19.52
N MET A 16 -9.53 16.71 -18.39
CA MET A 16 -9.98 15.31 -18.28
C MET A 16 -11.12 15.20 -17.26
N PRO A 17 -12.38 15.23 -17.70
CA PRO A 17 -13.52 15.04 -16.80
C PRO A 17 -13.43 13.71 -16.04
N GLY A 18 -13.70 13.75 -14.73
CA GLY A 18 -13.65 12.56 -13.86
C GLY A 18 -12.26 12.13 -13.41
N LYS A 19 -11.19 12.85 -13.78
CA LYS A 19 -9.87 12.61 -13.24
C LYS A 19 -9.81 13.10 -11.78
N VAL A 20 -9.35 12.24 -10.88
CA VAL A 20 -9.08 12.58 -9.48
C VAL A 20 -7.59 12.42 -9.22
N ASN A 21 -6.93 13.47 -8.72
CA ASN A 21 -5.54 13.41 -8.32
C ASN A 21 -5.43 13.17 -6.82
N PRO A 22 -4.45 12.42 -6.32
CA PRO A 22 -4.20 12.22 -4.90
C PRO A 22 -3.43 13.42 -4.31
N THR A 23 -4.01 14.63 -4.40
CA THR A 23 -3.33 15.91 -4.11
C THR A 23 -2.80 16.00 -2.69
N GLN A 24 -3.48 15.39 -1.72
CA GLN A 24 -2.99 15.36 -0.33
C GLN A 24 -1.74 14.47 -0.18
N CYS A 25 -1.67 13.36 -0.91
CA CYS A 25 -0.48 12.51 -0.95
C CYS A 25 0.69 13.24 -1.62
N GLU A 26 0.42 13.96 -2.71
CA GLU A 26 1.41 14.77 -3.43
C GLU A 26 1.96 15.88 -2.52
N ALA A 27 1.09 16.58 -1.78
CA ALA A 27 1.49 17.62 -0.85
C ALA A 27 2.41 17.09 0.26
N VAL A 28 2.07 15.94 0.88
CA VAL A 28 2.92 15.31 1.91
C VAL A 28 4.29 14.93 1.34
N THR A 29 4.35 14.37 0.14
CA THR A 29 5.64 13.99 -0.47
C THR A 29 6.48 15.19 -0.82
N MET A 30 5.89 16.32 -1.25
CA MET A 30 6.61 17.58 -1.46
C MET A 30 7.16 18.15 -0.15
N VAL A 31 6.38 18.11 0.94
CA VAL A 31 6.85 18.49 2.27
C VAL A 31 8.02 17.62 2.72
N CYS A 32 7.94 16.29 2.53
CA CYS A 32 9.04 15.39 2.84
C CYS A 32 10.33 15.77 2.08
N ALA A 33 10.23 16.07 0.79
CA ALA A 33 11.38 16.51 -0.01
C ALA A 33 11.97 17.83 0.54
N LYS A 34 11.13 18.79 0.93
CA LYS A 34 11.59 20.06 1.55
C LYS A 34 12.32 19.83 2.86
N VAL A 35 11.77 18.94 3.72
CA VAL A 35 12.37 18.60 5.02
C VAL A 35 13.74 17.93 4.84
N ILE A 36 13.88 17.02 3.87
CA ILE A 36 15.17 16.43 3.51
C ILE A 36 16.17 17.50 3.08
N GLY A 37 15.74 18.47 2.28
CA GLY A 37 16.58 19.62 1.90
C GLY A 37 17.02 20.46 3.11
N ASN A 38 16.11 20.74 4.03
CA ASN A 38 16.44 21.44 5.29
C ASN A 38 17.43 20.65 6.14
N HIS A 39 17.25 19.31 6.24
CA HIS A 39 18.17 18.44 6.96
C HIS A 39 19.57 18.47 6.37
N THR A 40 19.70 18.47 5.06
CA THR A 40 21.00 18.63 4.39
C THR A 40 21.68 19.96 4.77
N GLY A 41 20.91 21.06 4.76
CA GLY A 41 21.41 22.37 5.20
C GLY A 41 21.87 22.37 6.66
N ILE A 42 21.12 21.71 7.56
CA ILE A 42 21.48 21.54 8.97
C ILE A 42 22.76 20.72 9.12
N THR A 43 22.89 19.62 8.35
CA THR A 43 24.09 18.77 8.39
C THR A 43 25.35 19.55 7.99
N VAL A 44 25.28 20.30 6.90
CA VAL A 44 26.40 21.16 6.46
C VAL A 44 26.69 22.22 7.51
N ALA A 45 25.68 22.93 8.00
CA ALA A 45 25.84 23.95 9.01
C ALA A 45 26.45 23.39 10.33
N GLY A 46 26.02 22.19 10.73
CA GLY A 46 26.51 21.50 11.93
C GLY A 46 27.97 21.04 11.83
N SER A 47 28.48 20.84 10.59
CA SER A 47 29.89 20.47 10.37
C SER A 47 30.86 21.63 10.48
N HIS A 48 30.36 22.86 10.56
CA HIS A 48 31.18 24.07 10.67
C HIS A 48 31.41 24.47 12.14
N GLY A 49 32.57 25.04 12.39
CA GLY A 49 32.94 25.59 13.68
C GLY A 49 34.34 26.21 13.60
N HIS A 50 34.47 27.43 14.11
CA HIS A 50 35.75 28.14 14.12
C HIS A 50 36.02 28.64 15.56
N PHE A 51 37.16 28.26 16.11
CA PHE A 51 37.53 28.64 17.47
C PHE A 51 36.43 28.28 18.51
N GLU A 52 35.92 27.05 18.42
CA GLU A 52 34.88 26.46 19.32
C GLU A 52 33.52 27.17 19.24
N LEU A 53 33.28 27.94 18.20
CA LEU A 53 32.01 28.61 17.95
C LEU A 53 31.44 28.23 16.58
N ASN A 54 30.20 27.69 16.61
CA ASN A 54 29.40 27.51 15.38
C ASN A 54 28.47 28.73 15.20
N VAL A 55 28.74 29.53 14.17
CA VAL A 55 27.94 30.73 13.85
C VAL A 55 26.70 30.43 13.02
N PHE A 56 26.49 29.18 12.55
CA PHE A 56 25.34 28.78 11.72
C PHE A 56 24.08 28.47 12.52
N LYS A 57 24.06 28.67 13.83
CA LYS A 57 22.91 28.41 14.69
C LYS A 57 21.60 29.03 14.19
N PRO A 58 21.54 30.27 13.67
CA PRO A 58 20.29 30.81 13.12
C PRO A 58 19.75 30.01 11.94
N LEU A 59 20.61 29.52 11.04
CA LEU A 59 20.21 28.66 9.92
C LEU A 59 19.69 27.31 10.42
N ILE A 60 20.38 26.69 11.37
CA ILE A 60 19.97 25.42 11.97
C ILE A 60 18.59 25.58 12.64
N ALA A 61 18.41 26.61 13.44
CA ALA A 61 17.14 26.89 14.12
C ALA A 61 16.00 27.15 13.12
N HIS A 62 16.25 27.96 12.10
CA HIS A 62 15.25 28.24 11.07
C HIS A 62 14.81 26.97 10.35
N ASN A 63 15.76 26.15 9.87
CA ASN A 63 15.46 24.94 9.12
C ASN A 63 14.73 23.89 9.98
N ILE A 64 15.10 23.75 11.26
CA ILE A 64 14.40 22.83 12.18
C ILE A 64 12.97 23.27 12.41
N LEU A 65 12.76 24.54 12.80
CA LEU A 65 11.43 25.08 13.10
C LEU A 65 10.54 25.01 11.87
N GLN A 66 11.03 25.44 10.71
CA GLN A 66 10.29 25.31 9.45
C GLN A 66 9.91 23.86 9.15
N SER A 67 10.80 22.90 9.40
CA SER A 67 10.50 21.48 9.16
C SER A 67 9.41 20.96 10.08
N ILE A 68 9.42 21.39 11.36
CA ILE A 68 8.39 21.02 12.34
C ILE A 68 7.04 21.56 11.89
N ASP A 69 6.95 22.83 11.53
CA ASP A 69 5.70 23.47 11.12
C ASP A 69 5.14 22.81 9.83
N LEU A 70 5.99 22.63 8.83
CA LEU A 70 5.57 21.99 7.57
C LEU A 70 5.06 20.57 7.77
N ILE A 71 5.72 19.76 8.61
CA ILE A 71 5.28 18.40 8.90
C ILE A 71 3.97 18.43 9.68
N ALA A 72 3.87 19.26 10.71
CA ALA A 72 2.68 19.32 11.55
C ALA A 72 1.44 19.71 10.74
N ASP A 73 1.52 20.75 9.92
CA ASP A 73 0.41 21.19 9.07
C ASP A 73 0.07 20.16 7.99
N SER A 74 1.09 19.59 7.36
CA SER A 74 0.92 18.58 6.31
C SER A 74 0.24 17.31 6.84
N VAL A 75 0.67 16.80 7.99
CA VAL A 75 0.09 15.59 8.60
C VAL A 75 -1.35 15.85 9.06
N LYS A 76 -1.62 17.02 9.63
CA LYS A 76 -2.96 17.42 10.02
C LYS A 76 -3.92 17.44 8.82
N ASN A 77 -3.51 18.11 7.74
CA ASN A 77 -4.31 18.19 6.52
C ASN A 77 -4.47 16.82 5.85
N PHE A 78 -3.40 16.03 5.77
CA PHE A 78 -3.44 14.68 5.23
C PHE A 78 -4.40 13.79 6.01
N SER A 79 -4.38 13.85 7.35
CA SER A 79 -5.32 13.11 8.18
C SER A 79 -6.77 13.55 7.90
N LEU A 80 -7.02 14.86 7.88
CA LEU A 80 -8.37 15.41 7.73
C LEU A 80 -8.97 15.17 6.35
N PHE A 81 -8.21 15.43 5.30
CA PHE A 81 -8.70 15.45 3.92
C PHE A 81 -8.41 14.15 3.12
N CYS A 82 -7.58 13.25 3.63
CA CYS A 82 -7.28 12.00 2.99
C CYS A 82 -7.59 10.80 3.90
N VAL A 83 -6.84 10.62 4.98
CA VAL A 83 -6.88 9.38 5.78
C VAL A 83 -8.27 9.07 6.32
N ASN A 84 -8.95 10.06 6.88
CA ASN A 84 -10.29 9.89 7.45
C ASN A 84 -11.36 9.52 6.42
N GLY A 85 -11.09 9.74 5.14
CA GLY A 85 -12.02 9.45 4.05
C GLY A 85 -11.69 8.20 3.24
N ILE A 86 -10.60 7.50 3.56
CA ILE A 86 -10.20 6.29 2.84
C ILE A 86 -11.23 5.18 3.04
N LYS A 87 -11.62 4.54 1.93
CA LYS A 87 -12.50 3.37 1.93
C LYS A 87 -11.84 2.21 1.21
N ALA A 88 -12.16 0.99 1.63
CA ALA A 88 -11.72 -0.21 0.93
C ALA A 88 -12.62 -0.44 -0.30
N ASP A 89 -12.01 -0.64 -1.47
CA ASP A 89 -12.72 -1.19 -2.63
C ASP A 89 -12.86 -2.71 -2.46
N LYS A 90 -13.95 -3.10 -1.82
CA LYS A 90 -14.20 -4.52 -1.50
C LYS A 90 -14.33 -5.39 -2.74
N LEU A 91 -14.81 -4.84 -3.86
CA LEU A 91 -14.94 -5.58 -5.11
C LEU A 91 -13.56 -5.87 -5.69
N LYS A 92 -12.70 -4.85 -5.72
CA LYS A 92 -11.34 -4.99 -6.24
C LYS A 92 -10.47 -5.91 -5.37
N ILE A 93 -10.57 -5.76 -4.06
CA ILE A 93 -9.90 -6.66 -3.10
C ILE A 93 -10.35 -8.12 -3.31
N LYS A 94 -11.65 -8.34 -3.47
CA LYS A 94 -12.19 -9.69 -3.73
C LYS A 94 -11.66 -10.25 -5.06
N GLU A 95 -11.63 -9.45 -6.12
CA GLU A 95 -11.07 -9.85 -7.41
C GLU A 95 -9.60 -10.28 -7.29
N HIS A 96 -8.78 -9.48 -6.62
CA HIS A 96 -7.37 -9.82 -6.39
C HIS A 96 -7.21 -11.10 -5.56
N LEU A 97 -8.01 -11.24 -4.52
CA LEU A 97 -7.99 -12.43 -3.67
C LEU A 97 -8.36 -13.70 -4.46
N GLU A 98 -9.43 -13.65 -5.25
CA GLU A 98 -9.86 -14.80 -6.08
C GLU A 98 -8.84 -15.17 -7.18
N ASN A 99 -8.05 -14.22 -7.64
CA ASN A 99 -6.99 -14.44 -8.63
C ASN A 99 -5.66 -14.90 -7.98
N SER A 100 -5.59 -14.89 -6.64
CA SER A 100 -4.35 -15.27 -5.95
C SER A 100 -4.13 -16.78 -5.95
N LEU A 101 -2.99 -17.19 -6.50
CA LEU A 101 -2.56 -18.60 -6.46
C LEU A 101 -2.10 -19.05 -5.06
N MET A 102 -1.86 -18.12 -4.13
CA MET A 102 -1.49 -18.44 -2.75
C MET A 102 -2.58 -19.22 -2.02
N LEU A 103 -3.83 -19.10 -2.44
CA LEU A 103 -4.96 -19.87 -1.90
C LEU A 103 -4.77 -21.40 -2.03
N VAL A 104 -3.89 -21.84 -2.91
CA VAL A 104 -3.55 -23.27 -3.08
C VAL A 104 -2.98 -23.91 -1.83
N THR A 105 -2.36 -23.12 -0.95
CA THR A 105 -1.78 -23.63 0.30
C THR A 105 -2.83 -24.28 1.22
N ALA A 106 -4.07 -23.79 1.19
CA ALA A 106 -5.17 -24.38 1.95
C ALA A 106 -5.59 -25.76 1.40
N LEU A 107 -5.33 -26.06 0.14
CA LEU A 107 -5.68 -27.33 -0.50
C LEU A 107 -4.66 -28.44 -0.21
N ALA A 108 -3.39 -28.10 -0.01
CA ALA A 108 -2.31 -29.04 0.12
C ALA A 108 -2.53 -30.12 1.22
N PRO A 109 -3.07 -29.81 2.41
CA PRO A 109 -3.37 -30.83 3.43
C PRO A 109 -4.40 -31.87 2.99
N LYS A 110 -5.32 -31.50 2.09
CA LYS A 110 -6.41 -32.38 1.65
C LYS A 110 -6.04 -33.20 0.42
N ILE A 111 -5.44 -32.58 -0.61
CA ILE A 111 -5.18 -33.22 -1.90
C ILE A 111 -3.70 -33.59 -2.10
N GLY A 112 -2.85 -33.28 -1.13
CA GLY A 112 -1.40 -33.48 -1.22
C GLY A 112 -0.69 -32.34 -1.95
N TYR A 113 0.59 -32.16 -1.60
CA TYR A 113 1.42 -31.07 -2.15
C TYR A 113 1.55 -31.13 -3.68
N ASP A 114 1.81 -32.31 -4.24
CA ASP A 114 2.05 -32.46 -5.68
C ASP A 114 0.82 -32.11 -6.53
N ASN A 115 -0.36 -32.54 -6.09
CA ASN A 115 -1.61 -32.19 -6.76
C ASN A 115 -1.89 -30.68 -6.64
N ALA A 116 -1.70 -30.10 -5.46
CA ALA A 116 -1.85 -28.67 -5.24
C ALA A 116 -0.90 -27.86 -6.13
N ALA A 117 0.37 -28.24 -6.18
CA ALA A 117 1.38 -27.62 -7.05
C ALA A 117 1.04 -27.73 -8.55
N LYS A 118 0.54 -28.88 -8.98
CA LYS A 118 0.11 -29.09 -10.38
C LYS A 118 -1.07 -28.20 -10.74
N ILE A 119 -2.07 -28.10 -9.87
CA ILE A 119 -3.24 -27.22 -10.05
C ILE A 119 -2.80 -25.76 -10.15
N ALA A 120 -1.96 -25.28 -9.23
CA ALA A 120 -1.48 -23.90 -9.24
C ALA A 120 -0.68 -23.58 -10.51
N LYS A 121 0.22 -24.47 -10.94
CA LYS A 121 0.99 -24.31 -12.20
C LYS A 121 0.07 -24.29 -13.42
N THR A 122 -0.99 -25.11 -13.42
CA THR A 122 -1.97 -25.17 -14.50
C THR A 122 -2.79 -23.87 -14.55
N ALA A 123 -3.26 -23.38 -13.40
CA ALA A 123 -3.98 -22.11 -13.30
C ALA A 123 -3.12 -20.94 -13.80
N LEU A 124 -1.85 -20.89 -13.40
CA LEU A 124 -0.89 -19.88 -13.87
C LEU A 124 -0.70 -19.95 -15.40
N LYS A 125 -0.44 -21.13 -15.93
CA LYS A 125 -0.21 -21.35 -17.37
C LYS A 125 -1.43 -20.95 -18.21
N ASN A 126 -2.61 -21.35 -17.76
CA ASN A 126 -3.88 -21.12 -18.47
C ASN A 126 -4.46 -19.74 -18.20
N ARG A 127 -3.89 -18.96 -17.27
CA ARG A 127 -4.44 -17.67 -16.80
C ARG A 127 -5.88 -17.81 -16.30
N THR A 128 -6.16 -18.89 -15.58
CA THR A 128 -7.47 -19.20 -14.99
C THR A 128 -7.43 -19.08 -13.48
N LYS A 129 -8.60 -18.96 -12.85
CA LYS A 129 -8.69 -18.95 -11.38
C LYS A 129 -8.34 -20.33 -10.81
N LEU A 130 -7.73 -20.33 -9.62
CA LEU A 130 -7.38 -21.56 -8.89
C LEU A 130 -8.62 -22.45 -8.68
N LYS A 131 -9.76 -21.88 -8.27
CA LYS A 131 -11.03 -22.60 -8.09
C LYS A 131 -11.40 -23.40 -9.33
N TYR A 132 -11.34 -22.76 -10.51
CA TYR A 132 -11.70 -23.39 -11.77
C TYR A 132 -10.84 -24.64 -12.06
N GLU A 133 -9.52 -24.54 -11.97
CA GLU A 133 -8.63 -25.67 -12.23
C GLU A 133 -8.73 -26.75 -11.15
N THR A 134 -9.03 -26.37 -9.90
CA THR A 134 -9.26 -27.33 -8.83
C THR A 134 -10.51 -28.17 -9.09
N LEU A 135 -11.63 -27.56 -9.42
CA LEU A 135 -12.87 -28.28 -9.75
C LEU A 135 -12.71 -29.14 -10.99
N LYS A 136 -12.03 -28.63 -12.02
CA LYS A 136 -11.73 -29.38 -13.25
C LYS A 136 -10.84 -30.63 -13.00
N SER A 137 -10.02 -30.61 -11.98
CA SER A 137 -9.20 -31.76 -11.60
C SER A 137 -10.01 -32.94 -11.05
N GLY A 138 -11.23 -32.71 -10.59
CA GLY A 138 -12.11 -33.73 -9.99
C GLY A 138 -11.67 -34.23 -8.61
N LEU A 139 -10.64 -33.62 -8.00
CA LEU A 139 -10.11 -34.07 -6.69
C LEU A 139 -10.98 -33.66 -5.52
N ILE A 140 -11.68 -32.53 -5.64
CA ILE A 140 -12.66 -32.03 -4.67
C ILE A 140 -13.82 -31.34 -5.39
N ASP A 141 -14.98 -31.33 -4.76
CA ASP A 141 -16.16 -30.65 -5.26
C ASP A 141 -16.19 -29.16 -4.81
N GLU A 142 -17.14 -28.39 -5.34
CA GLU A 142 -17.25 -26.97 -5.06
C GLU A 142 -17.53 -26.66 -3.58
N LYS A 143 -18.38 -27.46 -2.94
CA LYS A 143 -18.73 -27.26 -1.52
C LYS A 143 -17.52 -27.50 -0.63
N GLU A 144 -16.74 -28.51 -0.96
CA GLU A 144 -15.50 -28.83 -0.23
C GLU A 144 -14.42 -27.78 -0.48
N TYR A 145 -14.29 -27.28 -1.72
CA TYR A 145 -13.40 -26.17 -2.04
C TYR A 145 -13.72 -24.94 -1.19
N ASP A 146 -14.97 -24.48 -1.17
CA ASP A 146 -15.39 -23.28 -0.46
C ASP A 146 -15.26 -23.42 1.06
N LYS A 147 -15.32 -24.65 1.58
CA LYS A 147 -15.06 -24.94 3.00
C LYS A 147 -13.58 -24.87 3.34
N ILE A 148 -12.70 -25.41 2.49
CA ILE A 148 -11.26 -25.50 2.72
C ILE A 148 -10.59 -24.16 2.45
N VAL A 149 -10.89 -23.54 1.30
CA VAL A 149 -10.28 -22.27 0.89
C VAL A 149 -11.07 -21.12 1.50
N ASN A 150 -10.76 -20.86 2.76
CA ASN A 150 -11.33 -19.74 3.51
C ASN A 150 -10.22 -18.74 3.88
N PRO A 151 -10.08 -17.63 3.14
CA PRO A 151 -8.99 -16.67 3.35
C PRO A 151 -8.92 -16.12 4.77
N LEU A 152 -10.05 -15.91 5.44
CA LEU A 152 -10.09 -15.42 6.82
C LEU A 152 -9.51 -16.44 7.82
N GLN A 153 -9.66 -17.73 7.56
CA GLN A 153 -9.06 -18.76 8.39
C GLN A 153 -7.56 -18.89 8.13
N MET A 154 -7.12 -18.64 6.89
CA MET A 154 -5.71 -18.72 6.52
C MET A 154 -4.85 -17.62 7.18
N THR A 155 -5.43 -16.57 7.72
CA THR A 155 -4.74 -15.47 8.43
C THR A 155 -4.66 -15.68 9.94
N LYS A 156 -5.26 -16.73 10.48
CA LYS A 156 -5.21 -17.05 11.91
C LYS A 156 -4.06 -18.01 12.19
N PRO A 157 -3.34 -17.84 13.32
CA PRO A 157 -2.41 -18.86 13.76
C PRO A 157 -3.16 -20.17 14.05
N ASN A 158 -2.54 -21.29 13.65
CA ASN A 158 -3.04 -22.64 13.96
C ASN A 158 -2.86 -22.94 15.45
#